data_ad1bc415520de63fddb1506e7cc1c285
#
_entry.id   ad1bc415520de63fddb1506e7cc1c285
#
_cell.length_a   1.000
_cell.length_b   1.000
_cell.length_c   1.000
_cell.angle_alpha   90.00
_cell.angle_beta   90.00
_cell.angle_gamma   90.00
#
_symmetry.space_group_name_H-M   'P 1'
#
loop_
_entity.id
_entity.type
_entity.pdbx_description
1 polymer ?
#
loop_
_entity_poly.entity_id
_entity_poly.type
_entity_poly.pdbx_seq_one_letter_code
_entity_poly.pdbx_strand_id
1 'polypeptide(L)'
;MSAPLVQRVLKVADRVEETFMIVALSFMTVLTVVQVVLRYGFGGGFVWSLEVTTYTFAWLVLIGMSYGVRTEAHIAVDLVTSRLSPGGARAFAAIALVAGLAYCALMIYGSSQFVDRLLTLGNNARDIPLPRWVLTGIMPIAFALLALRLVQAARPVLWPRAAAGDKQ
;
A
#
# COMPACT_ATOMS: atom_id res chain seq x y z
N MET A 1 0.87 12.43 26.85
CA MET A 1 2.17 11.71 26.75
C MET A 1 2.28 10.71 25.59
N SER A 2 1.34 10.57 24.68
CA SER A 2 1.32 9.56 23.60
C SER A 2 1.79 10.05 22.21
N ALA A 3 1.94 11.35 22.01
CA ALA A 3 2.32 11.90 20.71
C ALA A 3 3.72 11.49 20.17
N PRO A 4 4.79 11.41 20.98
CA PRO A 4 6.11 11.06 20.46
C PRO A 4 6.24 9.57 20.07
N LEU A 5 5.53 8.68 20.74
CA LEU A 5 5.52 7.23 20.42
C LEU A 5 4.82 6.96 19.09
N VAL A 6 3.66 7.56 18.87
CA VAL A 6 2.90 7.41 17.61
C VAL A 6 3.71 7.92 16.42
N GLN A 7 4.39 9.07 16.57
CA GLN A 7 5.25 9.61 15.52
C GLN A 7 6.47 8.74 15.22
N ARG A 8 7.04 8.08 16.23
CA ARG A 8 8.15 7.13 16.03
C ARG A 8 7.69 5.89 15.27
N VAL A 9 6.54 5.32 15.65
CA VAL A 9 5.97 4.15 14.98
C VAL A 9 5.65 4.47 13.53
N LEU A 10 5.08 5.63 13.24
CA LEU A 10 4.79 6.06 11.87
C LEU A 10 6.06 6.22 11.03
N LYS A 11 7.12 6.85 11.57
CA LYS A 11 8.41 6.99 10.87
C LYS A 11 9.09 5.64 10.59
N VAL A 12 8.96 4.68 11.50
CA VAL A 12 9.49 3.33 11.28
C VAL A 12 8.69 2.61 10.20
N ALA A 13 7.37 2.68 10.24
CA ALA A 13 6.50 2.11 9.19
C ALA A 13 6.83 2.73 7.82
N ASP A 14 7.01 4.03 7.74
CA ASP A 14 7.39 4.75 6.53
C ASP A 14 8.70 4.24 5.93
N ARG A 15 9.72 4.07 6.77
CA ARG A 15 11.03 3.57 6.33
C ARG A 15 10.97 2.10 5.92
N VAL A 16 10.15 1.30 6.59
CA VAL A 16 9.94 -0.11 6.23
C VAL A 16 9.26 -0.23 4.87
N GLU A 17 8.19 0.55 4.61
CA GLU A 17 7.52 0.60 3.31
C GLU A 17 8.50 0.96 2.18
N GLU A 18 9.28 2.03 2.36
CA GLU A 18 10.25 2.51 1.38
C GLU A 18 11.36 1.50 1.10
N THR A 19 11.95 0.95 2.16
CA THR A 19 13.00 -0.07 2.05
C THR A 19 12.46 -1.32 1.36
N PHE A 20 11.25 -1.75 1.71
CA PHE A 20 10.62 -2.91 1.07
C PHE A 20 10.44 -2.69 -0.44
N MET A 21 9.95 -1.51 -0.86
CA MET A 21 9.77 -1.21 -2.28
C MET A 21 11.08 -1.23 -3.05
N ILE A 22 12.14 -0.62 -2.49
CA ILE A 22 13.48 -0.62 -3.11
C ILE A 22 14.01 -2.04 -3.25
N VAL A 23 13.94 -2.84 -2.18
CA VAL A 23 14.44 -4.22 -2.17
C VAL A 23 13.61 -5.10 -3.13
N ALA A 24 12.28 -4.99 -3.10
CA ALA A 24 11.40 -5.77 -3.97
C ALA A 24 11.66 -5.47 -5.46
N LEU A 25 11.75 -4.19 -5.82
CA LEU A 25 12.03 -3.77 -7.20
C LEU A 25 13.41 -4.23 -7.65
N SER A 26 14.44 -4.06 -6.82
CA SER A 26 15.80 -4.52 -7.12
C SER A 26 15.86 -6.03 -7.29
N PHE A 27 15.21 -6.77 -6.39
CA PHE A 27 15.12 -8.23 -6.44
C PHE A 27 14.45 -8.71 -7.75
N MET A 28 13.30 -8.13 -8.11
CA MET A 28 12.59 -8.48 -9.35
C MET A 28 13.45 -8.22 -10.58
N THR A 29 14.13 -7.07 -10.62
CA THR A 29 15.01 -6.70 -11.73
C THR A 29 16.15 -7.69 -11.88
N VAL A 30 16.86 -7.99 -10.81
CA VAL A 30 17.97 -8.95 -10.81
C VAL A 30 17.49 -10.35 -11.20
N LEU A 31 16.37 -10.81 -10.60
CA LEU A 31 15.81 -12.13 -10.92
C LEU A 31 15.44 -12.24 -12.40
N THR A 32 14.81 -11.20 -12.97
CA THR A 32 14.43 -11.17 -14.38
C THR A 32 15.64 -11.19 -15.29
N VAL A 33 16.68 -10.39 -14.99
CA VAL A 33 17.93 -10.38 -15.76
C VAL A 33 18.60 -11.76 -15.73
N VAL A 34 18.75 -12.35 -14.54
CA VAL A 34 19.32 -13.70 -14.38
C VAL A 34 18.50 -14.72 -15.18
N GLN A 35 17.18 -14.66 -15.13
CA GLN A 35 16.30 -15.57 -15.87
C GLN A 35 16.48 -15.43 -17.39
N VAL A 36 16.60 -14.20 -17.88
CA VAL A 36 16.84 -13.94 -19.32
C VAL A 36 18.20 -14.52 -19.75
N VAL A 37 19.25 -14.27 -18.97
CA VAL A 37 20.60 -14.80 -19.27
C VAL A 37 20.62 -16.32 -19.26
N LEU A 38 19.98 -16.98 -18.29
CA LEU A 38 19.89 -18.43 -18.23
C LEU A 38 19.10 -19.00 -19.40
N ARG A 39 18.00 -18.36 -19.78
CA ARG A 39 17.13 -18.85 -20.85
C ARG A 39 17.77 -18.77 -22.23
N TYR A 40 18.43 -17.64 -22.52
CA TYR A 40 19.02 -17.40 -23.85
C TYR A 40 20.49 -17.78 -23.96
N GLY A 41 21.24 -17.73 -22.84
CA GLY A 41 22.65 -18.08 -22.83
C GLY A 41 22.92 -19.57 -22.58
N PHE A 42 22.09 -20.22 -21.76
CA PHE A 42 22.32 -21.61 -21.33
C PHE A 42 21.18 -22.56 -21.71
N GLY A 43 20.15 -22.08 -22.41
CA GLY A 43 19.03 -22.92 -22.87
C GLY A 43 18.13 -23.43 -21.72
N GLY A 44 18.24 -22.87 -20.51
CA GLY A 44 17.49 -23.25 -19.32
C GLY A 44 16.96 -22.04 -18.57
N GLY A 45 16.32 -22.27 -17.42
CA GLY A 45 15.83 -21.20 -16.55
C GLY A 45 15.02 -21.77 -15.38
N PHE A 46 14.71 -20.92 -14.41
CA PHE A 46 13.92 -21.30 -13.23
C PHE A 46 12.43 -21.20 -13.53
N VAL A 47 11.68 -22.30 -13.47
CA VAL A 47 10.22 -22.32 -13.72
C VAL A 47 9.51 -21.43 -12.68
N TRP A 48 9.96 -21.46 -11.43
CA TRP A 48 9.38 -20.69 -10.32
C TRP A 48 9.61 -19.17 -10.40
N SER A 49 10.54 -18.70 -11.24
CA SER A 49 10.93 -17.28 -11.27
C SER A 49 9.77 -16.36 -11.66
N LEU A 50 8.92 -16.79 -12.60
CA LEU A 50 7.75 -16.02 -13.03
C LEU A 50 6.74 -15.88 -11.88
N GLU A 51 6.49 -16.94 -11.14
CA GLU A 51 5.55 -16.94 -10.02
C GLU A 51 6.04 -16.05 -8.88
N VAL A 52 7.32 -16.15 -8.51
CA VAL A 52 7.95 -15.27 -7.51
C VAL A 52 7.87 -13.81 -7.91
N THR A 53 8.22 -13.49 -9.16
CA THR A 53 8.15 -12.12 -9.66
C THR A 53 6.72 -11.59 -9.62
N THR A 54 5.73 -12.38 -9.98
CA THR A 54 4.32 -11.99 -9.96
C THR A 54 3.84 -11.66 -8.54
N TYR A 55 4.15 -12.50 -7.55
CA TYR A 55 3.76 -12.22 -6.16
C TYR A 55 4.53 -11.04 -5.57
N THR A 56 5.83 -10.93 -5.86
CA THR A 56 6.64 -9.77 -5.41
C THR A 56 6.09 -8.47 -6.00
N PHE A 57 5.71 -8.48 -7.29
CA PHE A 57 5.07 -7.33 -7.92
C PHE A 57 3.72 -6.97 -7.29
N ALA A 58 2.88 -7.97 -7.01
CA ALA A 58 1.61 -7.75 -6.33
C ALA A 58 1.82 -7.11 -4.94
N TRP A 59 2.79 -7.59 -4.18
CA TRP A 59 3.14 -7.02 -2.87
C TRP A 59 3.68 -5.59 -2.99
N LEU A 60 4.53 -5.34 -3.98
CA LEU A 60 5.08 -4.01 -4.25
C LEU A 60 3.96 -3.02 -4.59
N VAL A 61 3.00 -3.39 -5.43
CA VAL A 61 1.86 -2.53 -5.79
C VAL A 61 0.98 -2.27 -4.58
N LEU A 62 0.64 -3.31 -3.79
CA LEU A 62 -0.22 -3.19 -2.63
C LEU A 62 0.36 -2.27 -1.55
N ILE A 63 1.65 -2.41 -1.25
CA ILE A 63 2.36 -1.55 -0.29
C ILE A 63 2.59 -0.16 -0.89
N GLY A 64 2.92 -0.10 -2.20
CA GLY A 64 3.12 1.15 -2.93
C GLY A 64 1.90 2.05 -2.99
N MET A 65 0.67 1.50 -3.02
CA MET A 65 -0.56 2.30 -2.90
C MET A 65 -0.62 3.08 -1.58
N SER A 66 -0.22 2.46 -0.47
CA SER A 66 -0.15 3.11 0.84
C SER A 66 0.88 4.25 0.84
N TYR A 67 2.04 4.02 0.24
CA TYR A 67 3.09 5.01 0.07
C TYR A 67 2.65 6.18 -0.82
N GLY A 68 1.98 5.90 -1.95
CA GLY A 68 1.46 6.91 -2.87
C GLY A 68 0.47 7.87 -2.20
N VAL A 69 -0.48 7.35 -1.43
CA VAL A 69 -1.41 8.20 -0.66
C VAL A 69 -0.66 9.12 0.31
N ARG A 70 0.42 8.66 0.91
CA ARG A 70 1.22 9.47 1.83
C ARG A 70 1.96 10.61 1.13
N THR A 71 2.56 10.34 -0.03
CA THR A 71 3.43 11.31 -0.75
C THR A 71 2.62 12.25 -1.63
N GLU A 72 1.61 11.74 -2.32
CA GLU A 72 0.85 12.51 -3.31
C GLU A 72 -0.41 13.16 -2.75
N ALA A 73 -0.91 12.71 -1.58
CA ALA A 73 -2.11 13.29 -0.98
C ALA A 73 -1.97 14.81 -0.73
N HIS A 74 -0.76 15.28 -0.42
CA HIS A 74 -0.53 16.71 -0.24
C HIS A 74 -0.64 17.48 -1.55
N ILE A 75 -0.11 16.96 -2.65
CA ILE A 75 -0.13 17.64 -3.96
C ILE A 75 -1.55 17.66 -4.54
N ALA A 76 -2.26 16.54 -4.52
CA ALA A 76 -3.61 16.44 -5.06
C ALA A 76 -4.63 17.25 -4.25
N VAL A 77 -4.53 17.22 -2.93
CA VAL A 77 -5.39 18.01 -2.05
C VAL A 77 -5.13 19.50 -2.23
N ASP A 78 -3.86 19.93 -2.25
CA ASP A 78 -3.50 21.33 -2.42
C ASP A 78 -3.92 21.88 -3.78
N LEU A 79 -3.83 21.10 -4.86
CA LEU A 79 -4.24 21.53 -6.20
C LEU A 79 -5.76 21.75 -6.30
N VAL A 80 -6.54 20.88 -5.67
CA VAL A 80 -8.03 20.97 -5.67
C VAL A 80 -8.50 22.03 -4.67
N THR A 81 -7.92 22.06 -3.47
CA THR A 81 -8.33 22.99 -2.41
C THR A 81 -7.95 24.43 -2.70
N SER A 82 -6.86 24.67 -3.47
CA SER A 82 -6.47 26.02 -3.88
C SER A 82 -7.49 26.71 -4.79
N ARG A 83 -8.36 25.98 -5.44
CA ARG A 83 -9.42 26.50 -6.33
C ARG A 83 -10.81 26.49 -5.72
N LEU A 84 -10.98 25.96 -4.52
CA LEU A 84 -12.27 25.84 -3.83
C LEU A 84 -12.34 26.75 -2.61
N SER A 85 -13.55 27.19 -2.27
CA SER A 85 -13.79 27.87 -0.98
C SER A 85 -13.41 26.93 0.18
N PRO A 86 -13.05 27.45 1.36
CA PRO A 86 -12.67 26.61 2.52
C PRO A 86 -13.75 25.59 2.92
N GLY A 87 -15.02 25.91 2.69
CA GLY A 87 -16.14 24.98 2.91
C GLY A 87 -16.22 23.89 1.84
N GLY A 88 -16.03 24.26 0.57
CA GLY A 88 -16.04 23.33 -0.56
C GLY A 88 -14.87 22.33 -0.48
N ALA A 89 -13.70 22.78 -0.09
CA ALA A 89 -12.53 21.93 0.10
C ALA A 89 -12.75 20.85 1.17
N ARG A 90 -13.37 21.23 2.30
CA ARG A 90 -13.71 20.28 3.38
C ARG A 90 -14.75 19.26 2.93
N ALA A 91 -15.81 19.71 2.22
CA ALA A 91 -16.85 18.81 1.72
C ALA A 91 -16.27 17.80 0.72
N PHE A 92 -15.42 18.26 -0.20
CA PHE A 92 -14.75 17.40 -1.17
C PHE A 92 -13.83 16.38 -0.48
N ALA A 93 -13.00 16.80 0.48
CA ALA A 93 -12.15 15.92 1.24
C ALA A 93 -12.93 14.88 2.06
N ALA A 94 -14.07 15.27 2.64
CA ALA A 94 -14.94 14.35 3.36
C ALA A 94 -15.56 13.28 2.44
N ILE A 95 -16.05 13.68 1.27
CA ILE A 95 -16.60 12.75 0.27
C ILE A 95 -15.52 11.79 -0.21
N ALA A 96 -14.34 12.30 -0.56
CA ALA A 96 -13.22 11.48 -1.01
C ALA A 96 -12.76 10.48 0.07
N LEU A 97 -12.72 10.92 1.34
CA LEU A 97 -12.39 10.04 2.46
C LEU A 97 -13.43 8.94 2.65
N VAL A 98 -14.72 9.26 2.64
CA VAL A 98 -15.80 8.28 2.80
C VAL A 98 -15.77 7.26 1.66
N ALA A 99 -15.64 7.72 0.42
CA ALA A 99 -15.56 6.85 -0.75
C ALA A 99 -14.31 5.93 -0.68
N GLY A 100 -13.16 6.48 -0.31
CA GLY A 100 -11.92 5.73 -0.14
C GLY A 100 -12.00 4.69 0.98
N LEU A 101 -12.61 5.05 2.12
CA LEU A 101 -12.82 4.10 3.24
C LEU A 101 -13.83 3.01 2.87
N ALA A 102 -14.90 3.33 2.16
CA ALA A 102 -15.87 2.34 1.66
C ALA A 102 -15.18 1.35 0.70
N TYR A 103 -14.34 1.86 -0.22
CA TYR A 103 -13.54 1.01 -1.10
C TYR A 103 -12.60 0.09 -0.29
N CYS A 104 -11.86 0.63 0.68
CA CYS A 104 -10.96 -0.17 1.53
C CYS A 104 -11.74 -1.24 2.30
N ALA A 105 -12.91 -0.91 2.87
CA ALA A 105 -13.73 -1.86 3.60
C ALA A 105 -14.21 -3.02 2.72
N LEU A 106 -14.66 -2.73 1.49
CA LEU A 106 -15.04 -3.74 0.51
C LEU A 106 -13.85 -4.64 0.13
N MET A 107 -12.67 -4.05 -0.07
CA MET A 107 -11.46 -4.79 -0.43
C MET A 107 -10.95 -5.64 0.73
N ILE A 108 -11.00 -5.16 1.98
CA ILE A 108 -10.65 -5.93 3.17
C ILE A 108 -11.61 -7.12 3.30
N TYR A 109 -12.90 -6.89 3.17
CA TYR A 109 -13.90 -7.96 3.26
C TYR A 109 -13.71 -9.01 2.15
N GLY A 110 -13.61 -8.59 0.88
CA GLY A 110 -13.43 -9.49 -0.26
C GLY A 110 -12.11 -10.27 -0.20
N SER A 111 -11.01 -9.60 0.15
CA SER A 111 -9.70 -10.25 0.26
C SER A 111 -9.62 -11.20 1.46
N SER A 112 -10.26 -10.89 2.59
CA SER A 112 -10.31 -11.81 3.73
C SER A 112 -11.10 -13.08 3.41
N GLN A 113 -12.24 -12.99 2.74
CA GLN A 113 -12.99 -14.15 2.26
C GLN A 113 -12.20 -14.97 1.24
N PHE A 114 -11.46 -14.30 0.35
CA PHE A 114 -10.62 -14.99 -0.61
C PHE A 114 -9.50 -15.78 0.05
N VAL A 115 -8.82 -15.20 1.05
CA VAL A 115 -7.79 -15.90 1.84
C VAL A 115 -8.37 -17.08 2.62
N ASP A 116 -9.53 -16.90 3.23
CA ASP A 116 -10.22 -17.96 3.97
C ASP A 116 -10.57 -19.15 3.06
N ARG A 117 -11.06 -18.90 1.85
CA ARG A 117 -11.28 -19.96 0.86
C ARG A 117 -10.00 -20.67 0.44
N LEU A 118 -8.89 -19.95 0.28
CA LEU A 118 -7.60 -20.57 -0.03
C LEU A 118 -7.07 -21.43 1.12
N LEU A 119 -7.31 -21.02 2.37
CA LEU A 119 -7.01 -21.82 3.56
C LEU A 119 -7.82 -23.13 3.56
N THR A 120 -9.12 -23.04 3.30
CA THR A 120 -10.04 -24.19 3.29
C THR A 120 -9.69 -25.17 2.16
N LEU A 121 -9.32 -24.65 0.98
CA LEU A 121 -8.97 -25.48 -0.19
C LEU A 121 -7.58 -26.11 -0.10
N GLY A 122 -6.69 -25.58 0.75
CA GLY A 122 -5.32 -26.07 0.92
C GLY A 122 -4.45 -25.96 -0.34
N ASN A 123 -4.79 -25.04 -1.27
CA ASN A 123 -4.08 -24.92 -2.54
C ASN A 123 -2.69 -24.34 -2.38
N ASN A 124 -1.70 -25.03 -2.95
CA ASN A 124 -0.33 -24.52 -3.05
C ASN A 124 -0.15 -23.64 -4.29
N ALA A 125 0.88 -22.82 -4.28
CA ALA A 125 1.37 -22.14 -5.46
C ALA A 125 1.81 -23.19 -6.51
N ARG A 126 1.87 -22.77 -7.77
CA ARG A 126 2.04 -23.71 -8.87
C ARG A 126 3.48 -24.24 -8.95
N ASP A 127 4.42 -23.32 -8.87
CA ASP A 127 5.84 -23.58 -9.12
C ASP A 127 6.70 -23.42 -7.85
N ILE A 128 6.07 -22.99 -6.72
CA ILE A 128 6.73 -22.77 -5.44
C ILE A 128 6.06 -23.64 -4.37
N PRO A 129 6.83 -24.31 -3.48
CA PRO A 129 6.25 -25.13 -2.41
C PRO A 129 5.72 -24.28 -1.25
N LEU A 130 4.93 -23.25 -1.56
CA LEU A 130 4.30 -22.37 -0.58
C LEU A 130 2.79 -22.38 -0.75
N PRO A 131 2.03 -22.37 0.36
CA PRO A 131 0.58 -22.28 0.28
C PRO A 131 0.15 -20.90 -0.22
N ARG A 132 -0.81 -20.86 -1.14
CA ARG A 132 -1.31 -19.63 -1.78
C ARG A 132 -1.84 -18.61 -0.79
N TRP A 133 -2.46 -19.06 0.30
CA TRP A 133 -3.01 -18.15 1.32
C TRP A 133 -1.93 -17.26 1.97
N VAL A 134 -0.68 -17.77 2.12
CA VAL A 134 0.45 -16.97 2.63
C VAL A 134 0.79 -15.85 1.67
N LEU A 135 0.85 -16.16 0.37
CA LEU A 135 1.21 -15.21 -0.67
C LEU A 135 0.15 -14.13 -0.88
N THR A 136 -1.13 -14.47 -0.70
CA THR A 136 -2.26 -13.55 -0.87
C THR A 136 -2.71 -12.88 0.43
N GLY A 137 -2.28 -13.38 1.58
CA GLY A 137 -2.64 -12.86 2.91
C GLY A 137 -2.21 -11.41 3.17
N ILE A 138 -1.29 -10.88 2.38
CA ILE A 138 -0.90 -9.47 2.44
C ILE A 138 -2.04 -8.53 1.97
N MET A 139 -2.99 -9.00 1.14
CA MET A 139 -4.04 -8.15 0.58
C MET A 139 -4.88 -7.44 1.65
N PRO A 140 -5.52 -8.13 2.61
CA PRO A 140 -6.32 -7.46 3.63
C PRO A 140 -5.48 -6.52 4.50
N ILE A 141 -4.21 -6.87 4.75
CA ILE A 141 -3.28 -6.05 5.53
C ILE A 141 -2.94 -4.76 4.79
N ALA A 142 -2.65 -4.85 3.48
CA ALA A 142 -2.33 -3.70 2.66
C ALA A 142 -3.51 -2.73 2.53
N PHE A 143 -4.74 -3.24 2.35
CA PHE A 143 -5.93 -2.38 2.32
C PHE A 143 -6.26 -1.76 3.69
N ALA A 144 -5.97 -2.44 4.80
CA ALA A 144 -6.09 -1.87 6.13
C ALA A 144 -5.07 -0.73 6.35
N LEU A 145 -3.83 -0.92 5.87
CA LEU A 145 -2.79 0.11 5.90
C LEU A 145 -3.18 1.31 5.03
N LEU A 146 -3.72 1.07 3.83
CA LEU A 146 -4.24 2.11 2.95
C LEU A 146 -5.36 2.91 3.61
N ALA A 147 -6.33 2.25 4.27
CA ALA A 147 -7.40 2.92 5.00
C ALA A 147 -6.85 3.83 6.12
N LEU A 148 -5.85 3.35 6.86
CA LEU A 148 -5.18 4.13 7.89
C LEU A 148 -4.51 5.39 7.30
N ARG A 149 -3.84 5.25 6.15
CA ARG A 149 -3.19 6.38 5.45
C ARG A 149 -4.20 7.40 4.93
N LEU A 150 -5.32 6.96 4.38
CA LEU A 150 -6.40 7.86 3.95
C LEU A 150 -6.94 8.71 5.12
N VAL A 151 -7.17 8.10 6.28
CA VAL A 151 -7.59 8.83 7.49
C VAL A 151 -6.51 9.83 7.93
N GLN A 152 -5.24 9.45 7.87
CA GLN A 152 -4.14 10.35 8.23
C GLN A 152 -4.03 11.54 7.27
N ALA A 153 -4.18 11.31 5.96
CA ALA A 153 -4.12 12.32 4.93
C ALA A 153 -5.30 13.32 5.01
N ALA A 154 -6.49 12.87 5.38
CA ALA A 154 -7.67 13.72 5.50
C ALA A 154 -7.70 14.58 6.78
N ARG A 155 -6.97 14.19 7.83
CA ARG A 155 -6.96 14.90 9.13
C ARG A 155 -6.66 16.41 9.03
N PRO A 156 -5.62 16.90 8.33
CA PRO A 156 -5.29 18.33 8.32
C PRO A 156 -6.37 19.18 7.63
N VAL A 157 -7.11 18.60 6.68
CA VAL A 157 -8.17 19.30 5.94
C VAL A 157 -9.48 19.33 6.72
N LEU A 158 -9.85 18.20 7.35
CA LEU A 158 -11.09 18.05 8.11
C LEU A 158 -11.00 18.69 9.51
N TRP A 159 -9.83 18.66 10.12
CA TRP A 159 -9.53 19.23 11.44
C TRP A 159 -8.36 20.21 11.34
N PRO A 160 -8.55 21.41 10.77
CA PRO A 160 -7.50 22.42 10.83
C PRO A 160 -7.21 22.67 12.32
N ARG A 161 -5.96 22.47 12.75
CA ARG A 161 -5.55 22.94 14.06
C ARG A 161 -5.84 24.43 14.09
N ALA A 162 -6.70 24.88 15.02
CA ALA A 162 -6.86 26.29 15.29
C ALA A 162 -5.47 26.89 15.39
N ALA A 163 -5.16 27.86 14.54
CA ALA A 163 -3.91 28.56 14.56
C ALA A 163 -3.64 28.96 16.02
N ALA A 164 -2.62 28.35 16.61
CA ALA A 164 -2.16 28.75 17.94
C ALA A 164 -1.85 30.23 17.83
N GLY A 165 -2.59 31.00 18.62
CA GLY A 165 -2.72 32.45 18.55
C GLY A 165 -1.45 33.16 18.17
N ASP A 166 -1.61 34.01 17.21
CA ASP A 166 -0.81 35.19 16.96
C ASP A 166 -0.40 35.78 18.31
N LYS A 167 0.83 35.57 18.70
CA LYS A 167 1.46 36.34 19.76
C LYS A 167 2.38 37.33 19.08
N GLN A 168 1.84 38.54 19.01
CA GLN A 168 2.56 39.79 18.82
C GLN A 168 3.84 39.84 19.67
#